data_e1a8e4f5bd5a562fdbacbe52671ca335
#
_entry.id   e1a8e4f5bd5a562fdbacbe52671ca335
#
_cell.length_a   1.000
_cell.length_b   1.000
_cell.length_c   1.000
_cell.angle_alpha   90.00
_cell.angle_beta   90.00
_cell.angle_gamma   90.00
#
_symmetry.space_group_name_H-M   'P 1'
#
loop_
_entity.id
_entity.type
_entity.pdbx_description
1 polymer ?
#
loop_
_entity_poly.entity_id
_entity_poly.type
_entity_poly.pdbx_seq_one_letter_code
_entity_poly.pdbx_strand_id
1 'polypeptide(L)'
;QGRTRAAGCAENSETPEILDHMDTASVARDMDVMRSVVGDTKLNYLGLSYGTYLGAMYLDLFPTHAGRIILDSAMDPSMTRSQIHSENIAHDEQALRTYAESCMAGQVGDNCPLSGTVDEAMTQLQTFLEGLDAKPLTMDGKNTLLSTTQTRSIIRFMSNRRPEYLPYLTSGLAQAMTTGNGTTLYGNYQKVRDAYYGNIAGPTTPADPRNAAVTYYGVQCSDYQDTGDTASWNAHAADLKASYPISYNMSSAYMDAFCHGWGHTTTTTQPHSVTAQGAGPVIVIGNTDDSQTPYPWAVSLASQLDDGHLLTVKDAIHGAVTHNDCAADAVSAFLMDGTLPEEGATCEADPAQEITG
;
A
#
# COMPACT_ATOMS: atom_id res chain seq x y z
N GLN A 1 -11.15 -2.50 20.46
CA GLN A 1 -11.49 -1.75 19.24
C GLN A 1 -12.14 -2.66 18.20
N GLY A 2 -11.53 -3.80 17.81
CA GLY A 2 -12.10 -4.73 16.82
C GLY A 2 -13.52 -5.14 17.16
N ARG A 3 -13.75 -5.64 18.38
CA ARG A 3 -15.09 -6.05 18.84
C ARG A 3 -16.14 -4.92 18.79
N THR A 4 -15.76 -3.71 19.17
CA THR A 4 -16.66 -2.55 19.14
C THR A 4 -17.02 -2.16 17.71
N ARG A 5 -16.06 -2.25 16.78
CA ARG A 5 -16.31 -1.97 15.35
C ARG A 5 -17.20 -3.05 14.72
N ALA A 6 -16.91 -4.33 14.94
CA ALA A 6 -17.73 -5.42 14.42
C ALA A 6 -19.18 -5.31 14.90
N ALA A 7 -19.38 -5.09 16.20
CA ALA A 7 -20.72 -4.89 16.77
C ALA A 7 -21.45 -3.68 16.14
N GLY A 8 -20.75 -2.56 15.95
CA GLY A 8 -21.33 -1.38 15.30
C GLY A 8 -21.68 -1.64 13.83
N CYS A 9 -20.88 -2.42 13.11
CA CYS A 9 -21.20 -2.82 11.74
C CYS A 9 -22.43 -3.72 11.68
N ALA A 10 -22.51 -4.72 12.55
CA ALA A 10 -23.66 -5.61 12.60
C ALA A 10 -24.96 -4.87 12.97
N GLU A 11 -24.88 -3.93 13.93
CA GLU A 11 -26.05 -3.13 14.38
C GLU A 11 -26.57 -2.17 13.28
N ASN A 12 -25.68 -1.67 12.40
CA ASN A 12 -26.02 -0.70 11.36
C ASN A 12 -26.12 -1.32 9.96
N SER A 13 -26.01 -2.63 9.81
CA SER A 13 -26.20 -3.35 8.56
C SER A 13 -27.63 -3.87 8.43
N GLU A 14 -28.24 -3.74 7.24
CA GLU A 14 -29.51 -4.41 6.93
C GLU A 14 -29.34 -5.94 6.83
N THR A 15 -28.12 -6.40 6.59
CA THR A 15 -27.74 -7.81 6.46
C THR A 15 -26.47 -8.06 7.29
N PRO A 16 -26.56 -8.19 8.62
CA PRO A 16 -25.40 -8.36 9.50
C PRO A 16 -24.51 -9.56 9.13
N GLU A 17 -25.10 -10.59 8.55
CA GLU A 17 -24.43 -11.82 8.12
C GLU A 17 -23.39 -11.57 7.02
N ILE A 18 -23.43 -10.41 6.34
CA ILE A 18 -22.41 -10.02 5.33
C ILE A 18 -21.01 -10.00 5.92
N LEU A 19 -20.88 -9.75 7.23
CA LEU A 19 -19.57 -9.71 7.91
C LEU A 19 -18.86 -11.07 7.88
N ASP A 20 -19.56 -12.17 7.73
CA ASP A 20 -19.01 -13.52 7.61
C ASP A 20 -18.65 -13.89 6.17
N HIS A 21 -18.89 -12.98 5.20
CA HIS A 21 -18.67 -13.16 3.75
C HIS A 21 -17.88 -12.03 3.12
N MET A 22 -17.12 -11.28 3.91
CA MET A 22 -16.28 -10.19 3.41
C MET A 22 -14.89 -10.65 2.91
N ASP A 23 -14.63 -11.94 2.94
CA ASP A 23 -13.35 -12.49 2.50
C ASP A 23 -13.18 -12.40 0.97
N THR A 24 -11.91 -12.31 0.55
CA THR A 24 -11.55 -12.17 -0.86
C THR A 24 -12.00 -13.34 -1.72
N ALA A 25 -12.04 -14.56 -1.19
CA ALA A 25 -12.53 -15.71 -1.95
C ALA A 25 -14.04 -15.63 -2.24
N SER A 26 -14.84 -15.06 -1.32
CA SER A 26 -16.26 -14.75 -1.56
C SER A 26 -16.42 -13.71 -2.65
N VAL A 27 -15.63 -12.63 -2.63
CA VAL A 27 -15.63 -11.61 -3.69
C VAL A 27 -15.20 -12.20 -5.05
N ALA A 28 -14.21 -13.08 -5.08
CA ALA A 28 -13.80 -13.76 -6.31
C ALA A 28 -14.93 -14.64 -6.91
N ARG A 29 -15.74 -15.29 -6.05
CA ARG A 29 -16.93 -16.03 -6.51
C ARG A 29 -18.00 -15.09 -7.08
N ASP A 30 -18.22 -13.93 -6.45
CA ASP A 30 -19.14 -12.92 -6.98
C ASP A 30 -18.66 -12.39 -8.34
N MET A 31 -17.36 -12.24 -8.56
CA MET A 31 -16.80 -11.88 -9.86
C MET A 31 -17.11 -12.93 -10.93
N ASP A 32 -17.06 -14.23 -10.61
CA ASP A 32 -17.43 -15.27 -11.57
C ASP A 32 -18.93 -15.28 -11.88
N VAL A 33 -19.77 -15.00 -10.88
CA VAL A 33 -21.21 -14.77 -11.11
C VAL A 33 -21.44 -13.56 -12.03
N MET A 34 -20.78 -12.42 -11.78
CA MET A 34 -20.88 -11.24 -12.64
C MET A 34 -20.44 -11.55 -14.08
N ARG A 35 -19.29 -12.23 -14.27
CA ARG A 35 -18.83 -12.70 -15.59
C ARG A 35 -19.93 -13.49 -16.31
N SER A 36 -20.54 -14.44 -15.60
CA SER A 36 -21.60 -15.28 -16.16
C SER A 36 -22.86 -14.49 -16.52
N VAL A 37 -23.27 -13.53 -15.69
CA VAL A 37 -24.47 -12.68 -15.92
C VAL A 37 -24.31 -11.80 -17.15
N VAL A 38 -23.11 -11.28 -17.43
CA VAL A 38 -22.86 -10.49 -18.66
C VAL A 38 -22.63 -11.36 -19.88
N GLY A 39 -22.57 -12.68 -19.73
CA GLY A 39 -22.43 -13.64 -20.83
C GLY A 39 -20.99 -13.89 -21.28
N ASP A 40 -20.00 -13.45 -20.53
CA ASP A 40 -18.59 -13.65 -20.86
C ASP A 40 -18.13 -15.07 -20.52
N THR A 41 -17.44 -15.71 -21.45
CA THR A 41 -16.88 -17.06 -21.25
C THR A 41 -15.64 -17.01 -20.36
N LYS A 42 -14.92 -15.88 -20.37
CA LYS A 42 -13.70 -15.64 -19.60
C LYS A 42 -13.69 -14.23 -19.00
N LEU A 43 -13.14 -14.09 -17.81
CA LEU A 43 -12.91 -12.80 -17.16
C LEU A 43 -11.58 -12.20 -17.61
N ASN A 44 -11.60 -11.02 -18.24
CA ASN A 44 -10.44 -10.18 -18.38
C ASN A 44 -10.36 -9.23 -17.16
N TYR A 45 -9.19 -9.13 -16.54
CA TYR A 45 -9.07 -8.43 -15.26
C TYR A 45 -7.75 -7.67 -15.15
N LEU A 46 -7.82 -6.45 -14.69
CA LEU A 46 -6.68 -5.66 -14.23
C LEU A 46 -6.86 -5.38 -12.74
N GLY A 47 -6.04 -6.01 -11.93
CA GLY A 47 -5.97 -5.78 -10.49
C GLY A 47 -4.80 -4.89 -10.12
N LEU A 48 -5.05 -3.88 -9.29
CA LEU A 48 -4.05 -2.98 -8.77
C LEU A 48 -3.96 -3.15 -7.25
N SER A 49 -2.73 -3.27 -6.70
CA SER A 49 -2.54 -3.35 -5.25
C SER A 49 -3.31 -4.53 -4.65
N TYR A 50 -4.20 -4.32 -3.67
CA TYR A 50 -5.07 -5.38 -3.16
C TYR A 50 -5.86 -6.11 -4.25
N GLY A 51 -6.19 -5.44 -5.37
CA GLY A 51 -6.82 -6.09 -6.52
C GLY A 51 -5.99 -7.22 -7.12
N THR A 52 -4.68 -7.25 -6.90
CA THR A 52 -3.82 -8.37 -7.33
C THR A 52 -4.02 -9.61 -6.46
N TYR A 53 -4.23 -9.44 -5.15
CA TYR A 53 -4.61 -10.52 -4.26
C TYR A 53 -5.99 -11.09 -4.64
N LEU A 54 -6.97 -10.23 -4.95
CA LEU A 54 -8.28 -10.64 -5.48
C LEU A 54 -8.15 -11.39 -6.81
N GLY A 55 -7.32 -10.89 -7.73
CA GLY A 55 -7.05 -11.56 -9.00
C GLY A 55 -6.37 -12.92 -8.82
N ALA A 56 -5.42 -13.04 -7.89
CA ALA A 56 -4.78 -14.31 -7.55
C ALA A 56 -5.80 -15.31 -6.97
N MET A 57 -6.69 -14.88 -6.07
CA MET A 57 -7.77 -15.73 -5.56
C MET A 57 -8.77 -16.14 -6.65
N TYR A 58 -9.06 -15.27 -7.61
CA TYR A 58 -9.88 -15.65 -8.76
C TYR A 58 -9.21 -16.71 -9.64
N LEU A 59 -7.90 -16.55 -9.90
CA LEU A 59 -7.09 -17.51 -10.64
C LEU A 59 -7.05 -18.88 -9.94
N ASP A 60 -6.94 -18.91 -8.62
CA ASP A 60 -6.94 -20.13 -7.82
C ASP A 60 -8.29 -20.88 -7.89
N LEU A 61 -9.39 -20.13 -7.76
CA LEU A 61 -10.75 -20.70 -7.73
C LEU A 61 -11.29 -21.04 -9.13
N PHE A 62 -10.97 -20.25 -10.14
CA PHE A 62 -11.55 -20.31 -11.47
C PHE A 62 -10.52 -20.22 -12.60
N PRO A 63 -9.44 -21.03 -12.60
CA PRO A 63 -8.35 -20.89 -13.58
C PRO A 63 -8.84 -21.02 -15.02
N THR A 64 -9.81 -21.91 -15.28
CA THR A 64 -10.37 -22.11 -16.63
C THR A 64 -11.31 -21.00 -17.09
N HIS A 65 -11.79 -20.15 -16.19
CA HIS A 65 -12.60 -18.97 -16.51
C HIS A 65 -11.76 -17.68 -16.65
N ALA A 66 -10.47 -17.74 -16.27
CA ALA A 66 -9.56 -16.62 -16.45
C ALA A 66 -9.27 -16.37 -17.94
N GLY A 67 -9.35 -15.12 -18.33
CA GLY A 67 -8.96 -14.59 -19.63
C GLY A 67 -7.60 -13.94 -19.57
N ARG A 68 -7.51 -12.67 -19.90
CA ARG A 68 -6.30 -11.85 -19.82
C ARG A 68 -6.25 -11.19 -18.44
N ILE A 69 -5.34 -11.64 -17.62
CA ILE A 69 -5.21 -11.19 -16.22
C ILE A 69 -3.91 -10.41 -16.07
N ILE A 70 -4.02 -9.22 -15.48
CA ILE A 70 -2.90 -8.34 -15.15
C ILE A 70 -2.97 -8.01 -13.66
N LEU A 71 -1.84 -8.16 -12.97
CA LEU A 71 -1.68 -7.96 -11.54
C LEU A 71 -0.60 -6.90 -11.30
N ASP A 72 -1.02 -5.64 -11.16
CA ASP A 72 -0.13 -4.47 -11.08
C ASP A 72 0.12 -4.05 -9.62
N SER A 73 1.36 -3.77 -9.26
CA SER A 73 1.80 -3.55 -7.88
C SER A 73 1.40 -4.74 -7.01
N ALA A 74 1.96 -5.89 -7.35
CA ALA A 74 1.43 -7.18 -6.93
C ALA A 74 1.69 -7.49 -5.46
N MET A 75 0.68 -8.05 -4.80
CA MET A 75 0.79 -8.68 -3.48
C MET A 75 1.18 -10.15 -3.62
N ASP A 76 1.95 -10.65 -2.66
CA ASP A 76 2.24 -12.08 -2.54
C ASP A 76 1.15 -12.78 -1.71
N PRO A 77 0.32 -13.66 -2.31
CA PRO A 77 -0.77 -14.31 -1.60
C PRO A 77 -0.31 -15.37 -0.58
N SER A 78 0.97 -15.74 -0.60
CA SER A 78 1.53 -16.69 0.37
C SER A 78 1.93 -16.08 1.71
N MET A 79 1.96 -14.74 1.78
CA MET A 79 2.37 -14.02 2.99
C MET A 79 1.28 -13.96 4.05
N THR A 80 1.66 -14.09 5.30
CA THR A 80 0.79 -13.82 6.44
C THR A 80 0.59 -12.31 6.62
N ARG A 81 -0.50 -11.91 7.28
CA ARG A 81 -0.77 -10.50 7.62
C ARG A 81 0.39 -9.84 8.38
N SER A 82 0.96 -10.52 9.37
CA SER A 82 2.12 -10.03 10.12
C SER A 82 3.33 -9.78 9.23
N GLN A 83 3.61 -10.68 8.26
CA GLN A 83 4.71 -10.48 7.31
C GLN A 83 4.48 -9.25 6.44
N ILE A 84 3.28 -9.10 5.85
CA ILE A 84 2.91 -7.94 5.04
C ILE A 84 3.13 -6.63 5.80
N HIS A 85 2.64 -6.54 7.04
CA HIS A 85 2.78 -5.32 7.83
C HIS A 85 4.22 -5.05 8.27
N SER A 86 4.97 -6.10 8.61
CA SER A 86 6.38 -5.98 9.02
C SER A 86 7.26 -5.51 7.87
N GLU A 87 7.08 -6.07 6.68
CA GLU A 87 7.84 -5.69 5.49
C GLU A 87 7.51 -4.27 5.04
N ASN A 88 6.24 -3.86 5.10
CA ASN A 88 5.85 -2.47 4.81
C ASN A 88 6.49 -1.48 5.79
N ILE A 89 6.51 -1.78 7.09
CA ILE A 89 7.16 -0.94 8.10
C ILE A 89 8.68 -0.87 7.84
N ALA A 90 9.32 -1.99 7.52
CA ALA A 90 10.74 -2.04 7.21
C ALA A 90 11.08 -1.23 5.95
N HIS A 91 10.26 -1.35 4.91
CA HIS A 91 10.42 -0.60 3.66
C HIS A 91 10.24 0.92 3.87
N ASP A 92 9.25 1.33 4.64
CA ASP A 92 9.04 2.73 5.01
C ASP A 92 10.26 3.31 5.76
N GLU A 93 10.86 2.55 6.69
CA GLU A 93 12.06 2.98 7.43
C GLU A 93 13.27 3.07 6.49
N GLN A 94 13.42 2.14 5.55
CA GLN A 94 14.48 2.18 4.56
C GLN A 94 14.35 3.39 3.62
N ALA A 95 13.16 3.72 3.16
CA ALA A 95 12.91 4.91 2.36
C ALA A 95 13.29 6.20 3.09
N LEU A 96 13.00 6.27 4.40
CA LEU A 96 13.42 7.40 5.25
C LEU A 96 14.95 7.50 5.38
N ARG A 97 15.65 6.37 5.48
CA ARG A 97 17.12 6.33 5.50
C ARG A 97 17.72 6.83 4.18
N THR A 98 17.18 6.35 3.07
CA THR A 98 17.59 6.80 1.72
C THR A 98 17.31 8.30 1.52
N TYR A 99 16.15 8.77 2.00
CA TYR A 99 15.85 10.21 2.01
C TYR A 99 16.85 11.00 2.84
N ALA A 100 17.15 10.56 4.07
CA ALA A 100 18.08 11.25 4.96
C ALA A 100 19.49 11.37 4.34
N GLU A 101 19.98 10.30 3.72
CA GLU A 101 21.25 10.27 2.99
C GLU A 101 21.26 11.28 1.84
N SER A 102 20.22 11.24 0.98
CA SER A 102 20.09 12.15 -0.17
C SER A 102 19.90 13.60 0.26
N CYS A 103 19.19 13.86 1.37
CA CYS A 103 19.00 15.18 1.95
C CYS A 103 20.34 15.77 2.41
N MET A 104 21.10 15.03 3.20
CA MET A 104 22.40 15.46 3.70
C MET A 104 23.44 15.64 2.60
N ALA A 105 23.32 14.87 1.50
CA ALA A 105 24.14 15.03 0.30
C ALA A 105 23.73 16.23 -0.58
N GLY A 106 22.65 16.96 -0.23
CA GLY A 106 22.14 18.09 -1.03
C GLY A 106 21.47 17.70 -2.34
N GLN A 107 21.04 16.44 -2.50
CA GLN A 107 20.46 15.92 -3.73
C GLN A 107 18.95 16.18 -3.83
N VAL A 108 18.29 16.43 -2.72
CA VAL A 108 16.82 16.55 -2.63
C VAL A 108 16.39 17.88 -2.00
N GLY A 109 16.93 18.96 -2.50
CA GLY A 109 16.62 20.34 -2.11
C GLY A 109 17.64 20.96 -1.15
N ASP A 110 17.52 22.28 -0.99
CA ASP A 110 18.39 23.08 -0.12
C ASP A 110 17.92 23.01 1.35
N ASN A 111 18.83 23.35 2.27
CA ASN A 111 18.53 23.50 3.70
C ASN A 111 18.03 22.18 4.37
N CYS A 112 18.68 21.07 4.07
CA CYS A 112 18.43 19.82 4.78
C CYS A 112 18.50 20.04 6.30
N PRO A 113 17.43 19.72 7.06
CA PRO A 113 17.44 19.91 8.51
C PRO A 113 18.17 18.80 9.27
N LEU A 114 18.66 17.78 8.55
CA LEU A 114 19.35 16.62 9.10
C LEU A 114 20.86 16.77 8.91
N SER A 115 21.64 16.15 9.80
CA SER A 115 23.10 16.23 9.77
C SER A 115 23.76 15.03 10.43
N GLY A 116 25.07 14.84 10.15
CA GLY A 116 25.87 13.77 10.72
C GLY A 116 25.82 12.48 9.87
N THR A 117 25.84 11.35 10.51
CA THR A 117 25.63 10.03 9.89
C THR A 117 24.14 9.78 9.65
N VAL A 118 23.79 8.79 8.81
CA VAL A 118 22.39 8.39 8.58
C VAL A 118 21.70 8.02 9.91
N ASP A 119 22.38 7.31 10.81
CA ASP A 119 21.81 6.93 12.11
C ASP A 119 21.58 8.14 13.02
N GLU A 120 22.46 9.14 13.00
CA GLU A 120 22.25 10.40 13.72
C GLU A 120 21.09 11.19 13.14
N ALA A 121 20.94 11.24 11.80
CA ALA A 121 19.82 11.85 11.12
C ALA A 121 18.49 11.19 11.46
N MET A 122 18.44 9.84 11.46
CA MET A 122 17.26 9.10 11.90
C MET A 122 16.92 9.36 13.37
N THR A 123 17.91 9.48 14.24
CA THR A 123 17.73 9.86 15.66
C THR A 123 17.15 11.28 15.78
N GLN A 124 17.58 12.23 14.94
CA GLN A 124 17.02 13.59 14.89
C GLN A 124 15.55 13.58 14.48
N LEU A 125 15.19 12.79 13.44
CA LEU A 125 13.80 12.63 13.02
C LEU A 125 12.94 11.98 14.11
N GLN A 126 13.43 10.94 14.75
CA GLN A 126 12.74 10.29 15.87
C GLN A 126 12.49 11.27 17.01
N THR A 127 13.52 11.97 17.46
CA THR A 127 13.44 12.97 18.54
C THR A 127 12.45 14.08 18.22
N PHE A 128 12.47 14.57 16.98
CA PHE A 128 11.49 15.55 16.48
C PHE A 128 10.06 15.02 16.60
N LEU A 129 9.79 13.83 16.10
CA LEU A 129 8.47 13.22 16.11
C LEU A 129 7.96 12.92 17.52
N GLU A 130 8.82 12.45 18.42
CA GLU A 130 8.47 12.20 19.82
C GLU A 130 8.14 13.51 20.55
N GLY A 131 8.82 14.59 20.22
CA GLY A 131 8.54 15.92 20.76
C GLY A 131 7.15 16.47 20.40
N LEU A 132 6.57 16.01 19.30
CA LEU A 132 5.25 16.46 18.84
C LEU A 132 4.09 15.95 19.71
N ASP A 133 4.28 14.92 20.51
CA ASP A 133 3.24 14.44 21.45
C ASP A 133 2.96 15.51 22.53
N ALA A 134 3.99 16.20 22.97
CA ALA A 134 3.85 17.30 23.93
C ALA A 134 3.58 18.66 23.27
N LYS A 135 4.08 18.88 22.05
CA LYS A 135 3.97 20.14 21.33
C LYS A 135 3.73 19.89 19.83
N PRO A 136 2.47 19.66 19.43
CA PRO A 136 2.09 19.51 18.02
C PRO A 136 2.48 20.72 17.18
N LEU A 137 2.69 20.52 15.86
CA LEU A 137 3.05 21.62 14.97
C LEU A 137 1.89 22.60 14.80
N THR A 138 2.22 23.89 14.85
CA THR A 138 1.26 24.96 14.54
C THR A 138 1.01 25.05 13.04
N MET A 139 -0.11 25.66 12.65
CA MET A 139 -0.49 25.89 11.26
C MET A 139 -0.90 27.36 11.08
N ASP A 140 -0.23 28.09 10.20
CA ASP A 140 -0.54 29.50 9.95
C ASP A 140 -1.98 29.69 9.48
N GLY A 141 -2.67 30.66 10.06
CA GLY A 141 -4.05 30.98 9.73
C GLY A 141 -5.09 29.91 10.09
N LYS A 142 -4.69 28.87 10.84
CA LYS A 142 -5.58 27.78 11.26
C LYS A 142 -5.56 27.62 12.77
N ASN A 143 -6.71 27.32 13.35
CA ASN A 143 -6.84 26.91 14.77
C ASN A 143 -6.56 25.41 14.98
N THR A 144 -6.11 24.72 13.94
CA THR A 144 -5.78 23.27 13.97
C THR A 144 -4.27 23.09 14.08
N LEU A 145 -3.87 22.02 14.77
CA LEU A 145 -2.49 21.60 14.92
C LEU A 145 -2.27 20.32 14.12
N LEU A 146 -1.04 20.08 13.64
CA LEU A 146 -0.63 18.78 13.10
C LEU A 146 -0.12 17.91 14.25
N SER A 147 -0.83 16.83 14.50
CA SER A 147 -0.45 15.82 15.50
C SER A 147 0.75 15.00 15.05
N THR A 148 1.40 14.31 15.98
CA THR A 148 2.46 13.34 15.72
C THR A 148 2.05 12.31 14.67
N THR A 149 0.85 11.72 14.79
CA THR A 149 0.32 10.72 13.84
C THR A 149 0.17 11.29 12.44
N GLN A 150 -0.39 12.50 12.30
CA GLN A 150 -0.53 13.15 11.00
C GLN A 150 0.84 13.50 10.40
N THR A 151 1.77 14.02 11.20
CA THR A 151 3.12 14.35 10.75
C THR A 151 3.87 13.10 10.29
N ARG A 152 3.82 11.99 11.04
CA ARG A 152 4.37 10.69 10.61
C ARG A 152 3.79 10.23 9.28
N SER A 153 2.47 10.29 9.13
CA SER A 153 1.80 9.87 7.89
C SER A 153 2.23 10.71 6.69
N ILE A 154 2.39 12.03 6.87
CA ILE A 154 2.88 12.94 5.83
C ILE A 154 4.33 12.60 5.44
N ILE A 155 5.22 12.47 6.41
CA ILE A 155 6.63 12.15 6.18
C ILE A 155 6.73 10.81 5.46
N ARG A 156 6.06 9.77 5.94
CA ARG A 156 6.02 8.45 5.31
C ARG A 156 5.50 8.52 3.87
N PHE A 157 4.39 9.22 3.64
CA PHE A 157 3.85 9.37 2.29
C PHE A 157 4.85 10.01 1.35
N MET A 158 5.52 11.09 1.78
CA MET A 158 6.40 11.87 0.91
C MET A 158 7.76 11.21 0.71
N SER A 159 8.34 10.51 1.71
CA SER A 159 9.62 9.82 1.58
C SER A 159 9.56 8.60 0.64
N ASN A 160 8.39 8.07 0.40
CA ASN A 160 8.12 6.95 -0.48
C ASN A 160 7.66 7.40 -1.88
N ARG A 161 8.14 8.55 -2.36
CA ARG A 161 7.80 9.09 -3.67
C ARG A 161 9.04 9.28 -4.52
N ARG A 162 8.82 9.51 -5.81
CA ARG A 162 9.89 9.79 -6.76
C ARG A 162 10.85 10.87 -6.24
N PRO A 163 12.15 10.79 -6.56
CA PRO A 163 13.15 11.74 -6.07
C PRO A 163 12.82 13.21 -6.31
N GLU A 164 12.09 13.52 -7.40
CA GLU A 164 11.67 14.87 -7.77
C GLU A 164 10.70 15.52 -6.77
N TYR A 165 10.01 14.70 -5.96
CA TYR A 165 9.10 15.20 -4.93
C TYR A 165 9.78 15.37 -3.56
N LEU A 166 10.96 14.79 -3.35
CA LEU A 166 11.67 14.86 -2.07
C LEU A 166 12.09 16.29 -1.65
N PRO A 167 12.39 17.25 -2.57
CA PRO A 167 12.64 18.64 -2.18
C PRO A 167 11.47 19.31 -1.44
N TYR A 168 10.24 18.87 -1.72
CA TYR A 168 9.06 19.35 -0.99
C TYR A 168 9.03 18.82 0.44
N LEU A 169 9.48 17.58 0.67
CA LEU A 169 9.65 17.03 2.03
C LEU A 169 10.74 17.79 2.77
N THR A 170 11.90 18.01 2.12
CA THR A 170 13.06 18.71 2.70
C THR A 170 12.66 20.11 3.19
N SER A 171 12.05 20.92 2.34
CA SER A 171 11.63 22.29 2.72
C SER A 171 10.56 22.30 3.83
N GLY A 172 9.65 21.34 3.80
CA GLY A 172 8.62 21.19 4.83
C GLY A 172 9.21 20.78 6.18
N LEU A 173 10.13 19.83 6.20
CA LEU A 173 10.83 19.40 7.43
C LEU A 173 11.74 20.49 7.97
N ALA A 174 12.45 21.23 7.11
CA ALA A 174 13.29 22.35 7.51
C ALA A 174 12.50 23.38 8.32
N GLN A 175 11.33 23.79 7.87
CA GLN A 175 10.46 24.70 8.62
C GLN A 175 9.93 24.04 9.91
N ALA A 176 9.40 22.83 9.81
CA ALA A 176 8.77 22.17 10.94
C ALA A 176 9.75 21.92 12.10
N MET A 177 10.96 21.43 11.81
CA MET A 177 11.98 21.13 12.82
C MET A 177 12.59 22.38 13.44
N THR A 178 12.73 23.50 12.68
CA THR A 178 13.37 24.72 13.17
C THR A 178 12.40 25.66 13.91
N THR A 179 11.15 25.72 13.49
CA THR A 179 10.20 26.71 14.00
C THR A 179 9.00 26.12 14.76
N GLY A 180 8.78 24.82 14.66
CA GLY A 180 7.55 24.18 15.17
C GLY A 180 6.31 24.48 14.35
N ASN A 181 6.46 25.00 13.11
CA ASN A 181 5.37 25.32 12.21
C ASN A 181 5.29 24.31 11.06
N GLY A 182 4.15 23.65 10.88
CA GLY A 182 3.91 22.61 9.91
C GLY A 182 3.24 23.08 8.60
N THR A 183 3.05 24.38 8.40
CA THR A 183 2.30 24.92 7.27
C THR A 183 2.91 24.51 5.93
N THR A 184 4.22 24.66 5.76
CA THR A 184 4.92 24.26 4.53
C THR A 184 4.87 22.74 4.34
N LEU A 185 5.10 21.96 5.40
CA LEU A 185 5.06 20.50 5.33
C LEU A 185 3.69 20.01 4.85
N TYR A 186 2.63 20.53 5.44
CA TYR A 186 1.27 20.15 5.06
C TYR A 186 0.89 20.63 3.65
N GLY A 187 1.23 21.87 3.30
CA GLY A 187 0.98 22.43 1.97
C GLY A 187 1.71 21.65 0.86
N ASN A 188 2.96 21.33 1.11
CA ASN A 188 3.75 20.52 0.18
C ASN A 188 3.20 19.09 0.05
N TYR A 189 2.79 18.48 1.16
CA TYR A 189 2.11 17.18 1.13
C TYR A 189 0.85 17.23 0.25
N GLN A 190 0.02 18.27 0.38
CA GLN A 190 -1.17 18.40 -0.45
C GLN A 190 -0.82 18.50 -1.94
N LYS A 191 0.18 19.32 -2.30
CA LYS A 191 0.66 19.44 -3.69
C LYS A 191 1.18 18.12 -4.26
N VAL A 192 2.04 17.42 -3.52
CA VAL A 192 2.59 16.10 -3.93
C VAL A 192 1.47 15.07 -4.05
N ARG A 193 0.56 15.03 -3.09
CA ARG A 193 -0.60 14.12 -3.12
C ARG A 193 -1.49 14.38 -4.34
N ASP A 194 -1.79 15.62 -4.63
CA ASP A 194 -2.67 15.99 -5.74
C ASP A 194 -2.00 15.74 -7.09
N ALA A 195 -0.68 15.94 -7.21
CA ALA A 195 0.09 15.54 -8.38
C ALA A 195 0.13 14.01 -8.55
N TYR A 196 0.27 13.27 -7.45
CA TYR A 196 0.34 11.82 -7.47
C TYR A 196 -1.02 11.15 -7.81
N TYR A 197 -2.12 11.64 -7.21
CA TYR A 197 -3.45 11.06 -7.41
C TYR A 197 -4.31 11.78 -8.46
N GLY A 198 -3.90 12.96 -8.93
CA GLY A 198 -4.74 13.83 -9.79
C GLY A 198 -5.15 13.21 -11.12
N ASN A 199 -4.40 12.22 -11.60
CA ASN A 199 -4.71 11.48 -12.83
C ASN A 199 -5.51 10.18 -12.58
N ILE A 200 -5.71 9.79 -11.35
CA ILE A 200 -6.55 8.64 -11.02
C ILE A 200 -7.99 9.11 -10.96
N ALA A 201 -8.66 9.12 -12.11
CA ALA A 201 -10.10 9.36 -12.19
C ALA A 201 -10.86 8.20 -11.54
N GLY A 202 -10.92 8.20 -10.21
CA GLY A 202 -11.82 7.33 -9.47
C GLY A 202 -13.28 7.78 -9.62
N PRO A 203 -14.26 6.94 -9.28
CA PRO A 203 -15.66 7.32 -9.29
C PRO A 203 -15.87 8.57 -8.44
N THR A 204 -16.49 9.58 -9.03
CA THR A 204 -16.70 10.92 -8.44
C THR A 204 -17.71 10.96 -7.28
N THR A 205 -18.29 9.83 -6.92
CA THR A 205 -19.10 9.70 -5.71
C THR A 205 -18.17 9.45 -4.53
N PRO A 206 -18.05 10.39 -3.57
CA PRO A 206 -17.26 10.12 -2.37
C PRO A 206 -17.89 8.94 -1.65
N ALA A 207 -17.23 7.80 -1.66
CA ALA A 207 -17.56 6.76 -0.69
C ALA A 207 -17.44 7.41 0.70
N ASP A 208 -18.41 7.17 1.57
CA ASP A 208 -18.31 7.64 2.96
C ASP A 208 -16.97 7.11 3.52
N PRO A 209 -16.02 7.99 3.92
CA PRO A 209 -14.71 7.56 4.37
C PRO A 209 -14.78 6.62 5.58
N ARG A 210 -15.92 6.60 6.28
CA ARG A 210 -16.21 5.64 7.35
C ARG A 210 -16.40 4.24 6.79
N ASN A 211 -17.08 4.09 5.63
CA ASN A 211 -17.30 2.80 4.99
C ASN A 211 -15.99 2.21 4.46
N ALA A 212 -15.13 3.02 3.84
CA ALA A 212 -13.82 2.55 3.36
C ALA A 212 -12.97 1.96 4.48
N ALA A 213 -12.90 2.63 5.65
CA ALA A 213 -12.17 2.11 6.79
C ALA A 213 -12.76 0.82 7.35
N VAL A 214 -14.08 0.69 7.38
CA VAL A 214 -14.77 -0.52 7.86
C VAL A 214 -14.54 -1.68 6.91
N THR A 215 -14.70 -1.46 5.60
CA THR A 215 -14.47 -2.47 4.57
C THR A 215 -13.03 -3.00 4.62
N TYR A 216 -12.03 -2.09 4.75
CA TYR A 216 -10.64 -2.50 4.90
C TYR A 216 -10.45 -3.49 6.06
N TYR A 217 -10.95 -3.17 7.26
CA TYR A 217 -10.81 -4.06 8.41
C TYR A 217 -11.62 -5.36 8.25
N GLY A 218 -12.82 -5.28 7.69
CA GLY A 218 -13.65 -6.44 7.42
C GLY A 218 -12.93 -7.45 6.55
N VAL A 219 -12.42 -7.03 5.39
CA VAL A 219 -11.67 -7.87 4.45
C VAL A 219 -10.39 -8.39 5.10
N GLN A 220 -9.56 -7.51 5.67
CA GLN A 220 -8.29 -7.92 6.29
C GLN A 220 -8.47 -8.93 7.42
N CYS A 221 -9.53 -8.82 8.21
CA CYS A 221 -9.80 -9.76 9.30
C CYS A 221 -10.44 -11.05 8.82
N SER A 222 -11.12 -11.03 7.67
CA SER A 222 -11.69 -12.25 7.09
C SER A 222 -10.67 -13.07 6.31
N ASP A 223 -9.70 -12.43 5.63
CA ASP A 223 -8.74 -13.11 4.76
C ASP A 223 -7.61 -13.84 5.51
N TYR A 224 -7.32 -13.46 6.75
CA TYR A 224 -6.19 -14.01 7.50
C TYR A 224 -6.64 -14.52 8.85
N GLN A 225 -6.21 -15.74 9.19
CA GLN A 225 -6.44 -16.25 10.55
C GLN A 225 -5.64 -15.46 11.57
N ASP A 226 -6.27 -15.22 12.71
CA ASP A 226 -5.59 -14.65 13.85
C ASP A 226 -4.67 -15.69 14.47
N THR A 227 -3.40 -15.32 14.58
CA THR A 227 -2.40 -16.17 15.22
C THR A 227 -1.85 -15.49 16.48
N GLY A 228 -1.53 -16.31 17.49
CA GLY A 228 -0.91 -15.82 18.70
C GLY A 228 -1.89 -15.40 19.80
N ASP A 229 -1.34 -14.69 20.77
CA ASP A 229 -2.00 -14.21 21.97
C ASP A 229 -1.45 -12.83 22.37
N THR A 230 -1.96 -12.28 23.47
CA THR A 230 -1.54 -10.97 23.97
C THR A 230 -0.03 -10.87 24.20
N ALA A 231 0.63 -11.96 24.61
CA ALA A 231 2.08 -11.95 24.88
C ALA A 231 2.86 -11.87 23.55
N SER A 232 2.52 -12.70 22.57
CA SER A 232 3.15 -12.71 21.25
C SER A 232 2.90 -11.41 20.48
N TRP A 233 1.69 -10.84 20.52
CA TRP A 233 1.40 -9.55 19.87
C TRP A 233 2.19 -8.39 20.49
N ASN A 234 2.33 -8.37 21.83
CA ASN A 234 3.15 -7.36 22.51
C ASN A 234 4.63 -7.52 22.18
N ALA A 235 5.14 -8.75 22.11
CA ALA A 235 6.52 -9.01 21.73
C ALA A 235 6.78 -8.55 20.29
N HIS A 236 5.93 -8.92 19.34
CA HIS A 236 6.04 -8.50 17.95
C HIS A 236 6.01 -6.96 17.79
N ALA A 237 5.08 -6.29 18.47
CA ALA A 237 4.99 -4.83 18.44
C ALA A 237 6.24 -4.17 19.06
N ALA A 238 6.83 -4.75 20.11
CA ALA A 238 8.04 -4.26 20.73
C ALA A 238 9.26 -4.41 19.80
N ASP A 239 9.38 -5.55 19.12
CA ASP A 239 10.42 -5.83 18.13
C ASP A 239 10.35 -4.87 16.93
N LEU A 240 9.15 -4.65 16.39
CA LEU A 240 8.94 -3.68 15.31
C LEU A 240 9.30 -2.26 15.73
N LYS A 241 8.91 -1.86 16.93
CA LYS A 241 9.23 -0.53 17.46
C LYS A 241 10.73 -0.34 17.71
N ALA A 242 11.43 -1.39 18.14
CA ALA A 242 12.88 -1.34 18.37
C ALA A 242 13.65 -1.29 17.03
N SER A 243 13.20 -2.05 16.03
CA SER A 243 13.86 -2.15 14.72
C SER A 243 13.56 -0.97 13.82
N TYR A 244 12.35 -0.42 13.90
CA TYR A 244 11.82 0.61 12.99
C TYR A 244 11.12 1.73 13.75
N PRO A 245 11.84 2.51 14.56
CA PRO A 245 11.24 3.43 15.55
C PRO A 245 10.44 4.58 14.93
N ILE A 246 10.76 4.99 13.70
CA ILE A 246 10.07 6.08 13.02
C ILE A 246 8.85 5.57 12.26
N SER A 247 9.01 4.49 11.50
CA SER A 247 7.96 3.92 10.65
C SER A 247 6.99 3.03 11.43
N TYR A 248 7.33 2.66 12.67
CA TYR A 248 6.46 1.87 13.53
C TYR A 248 5.05 2.45 13.61
N ASN A 249 4.08 1.62 13.29
CA ASN A 249 2.66 1.95 13.36
C ASN A 249 1.94 0.97 14.29
N MET A 250 1.43 1.49 15.41
CA MET A 250 0.71 0.69 16.41
C MET A 250 -0.49 -0.05 15.81
N SER A 251 -1.23 0.58 14.88
CA SER A 251 -2.41 -0.06 14.26
C SER A 251 -2.01 -1.29 13.43
N SER A 252 -0.92 -1.20 12.66
CA SER A 252 -0.41 -2.33 11.87
C SER A 252 0.21 -3.40 12.76
N ALA A 253 1.01 -3.02 13.76
CA ALA A 253 1.67 -3.96 14.67
C ALA A 253 0.70 -4.78 15.54
N TYR A 254 -0.51 -4.27 15.79
CA TYR A 254 -1.56 -4.94 16.56
C TYR A 254 -2.75 -5.37 15.69
N MET A 255 -2.59 -5.52 14.38
CA MET A 255 -3.68 -5.90 13.50
C MET A 255 -4.25 -7.28 13.86
N ASP A 256 -3.41 -8.25 14.24
CA ASP A 256 -3.88 -9.57 14.67
C ASP A 256 -4.73 -9.49 15.95
N ALA A 257 -4.32 -8.68 16.93
CA ALA A 257 -5.11 -8.42 18.12
C ALA A 257 -6.44 -7.71 17.81
N PHE A 258 -6.44 -6.81 16.81
CA PHE A 258 -7.66 -6.16 16.35
C PHE A 258 -8.61 -7.16 15.71
N CYS A 259 -8.12 -8.00 14.80
CA CYS A 259 -8.90 -8.99 14.07
C CYS A 259 -9.40 -10.12 15.00
N HIS A 260 -8.60 -10.54 15.99
CA HIS A 260 -9.09 -11.42 17.04
C HIS A 260 -10.31 -10.83 17.77
N GLY A 261 -10.32 -9.53 17.97
CA GLY A 261 -11.48 -8.85 18.54
C GLY A 261 -12.64 -8.65 17.55
N TRP A 262 -12.37 -8.60 16.24
CA TRP A 262 -13.38 -8.49 15.18
C TRP A 262 -14.30 -9.71 15.17
N GLY A 263 -13.73 -10.93 15.20
CA GLY A 263 -14.46 -12.17 15.44
C GLY A 263 -15.16 -12.77 14.23
N HIS A 264 -15.17 -12.10 13.07
CA HIS A 264 -15.69 -12.63 11.81
C HIS A 264 -14.51 -13.07 10.96
N THR A 265 -14.16 -14.35 11.05
CA THR A 265 -13.07 -14.97 10.28
C THR A 265 -13.63 -16.09 9.43
N THR A 266 -13.07 -16.27 8.23
CA THR A 266 -13.44 -17.40 7.37
C THR A 266 -12.31 -18.42 7.34
N THR A 267 -12.63 -19.65 6.95
CA THR A 267 -11.64 -20.70 6.69
C THR A 267 -11.34 -20.85 5.20
N THR A 268 -11.98 -20.04 4.35
CA THR A 268 -11.94 -20.17 2.90
C THR A 268 -10.79 -19.41 2.26
N THR A 269 -10.31 -18.35 2.91
CA THR A 269 -9.15 -17.58 2.47
C THR A 269 -8.04 -17.75 3.50
N GLN A 270 -6.90 -18.25 3.07
CA GLN A 270 -5.71 -18.45 3.89
C GLN A 270 -4.49 -18.13 3.04
N PRO A 271 -3.42 -17.56 3.61
CA PRO A 271 -2.17 -17.38 2.88
C PRO A 271 -1.66 -18.70 2.30
N HIS A 272 -1.52 -18.76 0.98
CA HIS A 272 -0.97 -19.90 0.27
C HIS A 272 -0.43 -19.48 -1.09
N SER A 273 0.44 -20.31 -1.67
CA SER A 273 0.93 -20.11 -3.02
C SER A 273 -0.14 -20.40 -4.06
N VAL A 274 -0.27 -19.52 -5.03
CA VAL A 274 -1.25 -19.63 -6.12
C VAL A 274 -0.53 -20.05 -7.41
N THR A 275 -0.78 -21.26 -7.87
CA THR A 275 -0.21 -21.76 -9.14
C THR A 275 -1.03 -21.41 -10.36
N ALA A 276 -2.33 -21.20 -10.20
CA ALA A 276 -3.31 -20.94 -11.28
C ALA A 276 -3.27 -22.01 -12.39
N GLN A 277 -3.09 -23.28 -12.03
CA GLN A 277 -2.93 -24.37 -12.98
C GLN A 277 -4.12 -24.46 -13.95
N GLY A 278 -3.83 -24.38 -15.25
CA GLY A 278 -4.84 -24.40 -16.31
C GLY A 278 -5.39 -23.02 -16.70
N ALA A 279 -4.93 -21.95 -16.08
CA ALA A 279 -5.13 -20.61 -16.57
C ALA A 279 -4.22 -20.31 -17.79
N GLY A 280 -4.53 -19.26 -18.54
CA GLY A 280 -3.60 -18.70 -19.53
C GLY A 280 -2.54 -17.82 -18.87
N PRO A 281 -1.71 -17.15 -19.69
CA PRO A 281 -0.65 -16.29 -19.20
C PRO A 281 -1.17 -15.12 -18.37
N VAL A 282 -0.42 -14.77 -17.32
CA VAL A 282 -0.71 -13.69 -16.38
C VAL A 282 0.45 -12.70 -16.38
N ILE A 283 0.18 -11.42 -16.63
CA ILE A 283 1.19 -10.38 -16.42
C ILE A 283 1.19 -9.98 -14.94
N VAL A 284 2.35 -10.04 -14.31
CA VAL A 284 2.59 -9.52 -12.96
C VAL A 284 3.53 -8.33 -13.07
N ILE A 285 3.11 -7.17 -12.55
CA ILE A 285 3.91 -5.94 -12.61
C ILE A 285 4.41 -5.62 -11.20
N GLY A 286 5.73 -5.40 -11.09
CA GLY A 286 6.39 -4.97 -9.87
C GLY A 286 7.18 -3.68 -10.08
N ASN A 287 7.02 -2.71 -9.17
CA ASN A 287 7.77 -1.47 -9.18
C ASN A 287 8.92 -1.58 -8.17
N THR A 288 10.14 -1.23 -8.58
CA THR A 288 11.37 -1.50 -7.79
C THR A 288 11.37 -0.81 -6.43
N ASP A 289 10.75 0.37 -6.34
CA ASP A 289 10.72 1.19 -5.14
C ASP A 289 9.29 1.43 -4.62
N ASP A 290 8.38 0.48 -4.90
CA ASP A 290 7.01 0.52 -4.37
C ASP A 290 7.01 0.25 -2.86
N SER A 291 6.56 1.22 -2.08
CA SER A 291 6.51 1.13 -0.62
C SER A 291 5.25 0.43 -0.07
N GLN A 292 4.25 0.21 -0.91
CA GLN A 292 2.99 -0.39 -0.46
C GLN A 292 2.95 -1.89 -0.77
N THR A 293 3.49 -2.27 -1.94
CA THR A 293 3.68 -3.65 -2.39
C THR A 293 5.11 -3.81 -2.88
N PRO A 294 6.06 -4.06 -1.98
CA PRO A 294 7.48 -4.18 -2.30
C PRO A 294 7.76 -5.13 -3.46
N TYR A 295 8.67 -4.74 -4.36
CA TYR A 295 9.01 -5.48 -5.58
C TYR A 295 9.21 -7.00 -5.40
N PRO A 296 9.86 -7.49 -4.31
CA PRO A 296 9.99 -8.92 -4.08
C PRO A 296 8.67 -9.69 -4.06
N TRP A 297 7.54 -9.05 -3.70
CA TRP A 297 6.23 -9.69 -3.71
C TRP A 297 5.74 -10.00 -5.14
N ALA A 298 5.98 -9.07 -6.08
CA ALA A 298 5.68 -9.30 -7.49
C ALA A 298 6.55 -10.42 -8.08
N VAL A 299 7.84 -10.46 -7.74
CA VAL A 299 8.75 -11.54 -8.14
C VAL A 299 8.26 -12.88 -7.59
N SER A 300 7.86 -12.92 -6.33
CA SER A 300 7.32 -14.11 -5.68
C SER A 300 6.05 -14.58 -6.37
N LEU A 301 5.05 -13.70 -6.56
CA LEU A 301 3.79 -14.07 -7.22
C LEU A 301 4.03 -14.56 -8.66
N ALA A 302 4.85 -13.88 -9.45
CA ALA A 302 5.15 -14.30 -10.81
C ALA A 302 5.77 -15.69 -10.85
N SER A 303 6.62 -16.02 -9.87
CA SER A 303 7.27 -17.34 -9.76
C SER A 303 6.33 -18.45 -9.25
N GLN A 304 5.25 -18.12 -8.56
CA GLN A 304 4.24 -19.07 -8.08
C GLN A 304 3.32 -19.54 -9.20
N LEU A 305 3.02 -18.65 -10.15
CA LEU A 305 2.09 -18.93 -11.25
C LEU A 305 2.73 -19.83 -12.31
N ASP A 306 1.98 -20.84 -12.80
CA ASP A 306 2.43 -21.77 -13.85
C ASP A 306 2.83 -21.03 -15.15
N ASP A 307 2.16 -19.92 -15.48
CA ASP A 307 2.41 -19.09 -16.67
C ASP A 307 2.44 -17.59 -16.28
N GLY A 308 3.29 -17.24 -15.31
CA GLY A 308 3.49 -15.89 -14.81
C GLY A 308 4.58 -15.13 -15.55
N HIS A 309 4.26 -13.93 -16.07
CA HIS A 309 5.16 -13.06 -16.81
C HIS A 309 5.43 -11.78 -16.02
N LEU A 310 6.65 -11.64 -15.48
CA LEU A 310 7.04 -10.47 -14.70
C LEU A 310 7.42 -9.31 -15.62
N LEU A 311 6.77 -8.15 -15.44
CA LEU A 311 7.20 -6.86 -15.97
C LEU A 311 7.74 -6.01 -14.83
N THR A 312 9.02 -5.63 -14.91
CA THR A 312 9.66 -4.78 -13.91
C THR A 312 9.58 -3.31 -14.31
N VAL A 313 9.06 -2.47 -13.42
CA VAL A 313 9.07 -1.01 -13.60
C VAL A 313 10.05 -0.42 -12.59
N LYS A 314 11.07 0.29 -13.10
CA LYS A 314 12.13 0.90 -12.29
C LYS A 314 11.70 2.29 -11.80
N ASP A 315 10.79 2.31 -10.83
CA ASP A 315 10.20 3.56 -10.34
C ASP A 315 9.69 3.43 -8.89
N ALA A 316 9.58 4.58 -8.21
CA ALA A 316 8.98 4.73 -6.88
C ALA A 316 7.49 5.10 -7.00
N ILE A 317 6.71 4.23 -7.63
CA ILE A 317 5.27 4.40 -7.84
C ILE A 317 4.49 3.19 -7.30
N HIS A 318 3.21 3.40 -7.06
CA HIS A 318 2.26 2.34 -6.75
C HIS A 318 1.15 2.37 -7.79
N GLY A 319 1.06 1.30 -8.63
CA GLY A 319 0.19 1.25 -9.80
C GLY A 319 0.87 1.75 -11.07
N ALA A 320 1.67 0.88 -11.72
CA ALA A 320 2.45 1.25 -12.90
C ALA A 320 1.59 1.67 -14.09
N VAL A 321 0.48 0.96 -14.33
CA VAL A 321 -0.40 1.20 -15.50
C VAL A 321 -0.96 2.62 -15.54
N THR A 322 -1.07 3.29 -14.41
CA THR A 322 -1.60 4.66 -14.32
C THR A 322 -0.51 5.74 -14.28
N HIS A 323 0.77 5.36 -14.20
CA HIS A 323 1.88 6.29 -13.96
C HIS A 323 3.08 6.07 -14.89
N ASN A 324 3.03 5.06 -15.78
CA ASN A 324 4.14 4.70 -16.65
C ASN A 324 3.61 4.25 -18.01
N ASP A 325 3.96 5.02 -19.06
CA ASP A 325 3.46 4.79 -20.42
C ASP A 325 3.90 3.43 -20.96
N CYS A 326 5.15 3.00 -20.69
CA CYS A 326 5.66 1.69 -21.13
C CYS A 326 4.85 0.53 -20.51
N ALA A 327 4.50 0.62 -19.23
CA ALA A 327 3.66 -0.38 -18.57
C ALA A 327 2.23 -0.37 -19.11
N ALA A 328 1.67 0.82 -19.35
CA ALA A 328 0.34 0.99 -19.94
C ALA A 328 0.27 0.41 -21.36
N ASP A 329 1.30 0.63 -22.18
CA ASP A 329 1.39 0.08 -23.55
C ASP A 329 1.50 -1.45 -23.52
N ALA A 330 2.32 -2.04 -22.65
CA ALA A 330 2.44 -3.49 -22.50
C ALA A 330 1.11 -4.13 -22.06
N VAL A 331 0.41 -3.52 -21.12
CA VAL A 331 -0.93 -3.98 -20.68
C VAL A 331 -1.95 -3.85 -21.79
N SER A 332 -1.94 -2.74 -22.53
CA SER A 332 -2.84 -2.52 -23.66
C SER A 332 -2.63 -3.55 -24.77
N ALA A 333 -1.38 -3.84 -25.15
CA ALA A 333 -1.04 -4.87 -26.12
C ALA A 333 -1.53 -6.26 -25.67
N PHE A 334 -1.33 -6.60 -24.40
CA PHE A 334 -1.84 -7.86 -23.87
C PHE A 334 -3.36 -7.92 -23.84
N LEU A 335 -4.06 -6.86 -23.40
CA LEU A 335 -5.52 -6.81 -23.37
C LEU A 335 -6.17 -6.84 -24.75
N MET A 336 -5.51 -6.27 -25.77
CA MET A 336 -6.08 -6.15 -27.12
C MET A 336 -5.83 -7.38 -27.98
N ASP A 337 -4.62 -7.92 -27.99
CA ASP A 337 -4.22 -9.00 -28.89
C ASP A 337 -3.51 -10.18 -28.23
N GLY A 338 -3.22 -10.10 -26.93
CA GLY A 338 -2.55 -11.16 -26.17
C GLY A 338 -1.02 -11.10 -26.25
N THR A 339 -0.44 -10.01 -26.72
CA THR A 339 1.02 -9.83 -26.76
C THR A 339 1.59 -9.73 -25.35
N LEU A 340 2.49 -10.64 -25.01
CA LEU A 340 3.17 -10.68 -23.73
C LEU A 340 4.46 -9.85 -23.75
N PRO A 341 4.87 -9.25 -22.62
CA PRO A 341 6.20 -8.69 -22.50
C PRO A 341 7.27 -9.78 -22.68
N GLU A 342 8.43 -9.41 -23.23
CA GLU A 342 9.57 -10.34 -23.33
C GLU A 342 10.04 -10.76 -21.91
N GLU A 343 10.66 -11.93 -21.81
CA GLU A 343 11.26 -12.39 -20.55
C GLU A 343 12.31 -11.39 -20.06
N GLY A 344 12.17 -10.93 -18.80
CA GLY A 344 13.05 -9.92 -18.22
C GLY A 344 12.80 -8.50 -18.71
N ALA A 345 11.63 -8.22 -19.34
CA ALA A 345 11.26 -6.89 -19.78
C ALA A 345 11.26 -5.87 -18.62
N THR A 346 11.79 -4.68 -18.90
CA THR A 346 11.83 -3.58 -17.93
C THR A 346 11.30 -2.30 -18.57
N CYS A 347 10.59 -1.50 -17.76
CA CYS A 347 10.22 -0.13 -18.07
C CYS A 347 11.02 0.82 -17.19
N GLU A 348 11.57 1.88 -17.74
CA GLU A 348 12.22 2.95 -16.98
C GLU A 348 11.15 3.93 -16.45
N ALA A 349 11.48 4.72 -15.43
CA ALA A 349 10.59 5.73 -14.91
C ALA A 349 10.23 6.77 -15.98
N ASP A 350 8.97 7.13 -16.08
CA ASP A 350 8.55 8.29 -16.86
C ASP A 350 8.97 9.59 -16.17
N PRO A 351 9.09 10.71 -16.92
CA PRO A 351 9.30 12.01 -16.31
C PRO A 351 8.25 12.30 -15.23
N ALA A 352 8.69 12.79 -14.07
CA ALA A 352 7.76 13.17 -13.01
C ALA A 352 6.80 14.27 -13.49
N GLN A 353 5.54 14.18 -13.08
CA GLN A 353 4.57 15.24 -13.35
C GLN A 353 4.97 16.53 -12.64
N GLU A 354 5.01 17.64 -13.37
CA GLU A 354 5.28 18.94 -12.77
C GLU A 354 4.21 19.29 -11.75
N ILE A 355 4.64 19.67 -10.55
CA ILE A 355 3.75 20.26 -9.55
C ILE A 355 3.46 21.68 -9.98
N THR A 356 2.36 21.90 -10.68
CA THR A 356 1.87 23.25 -10.96
C THR A 356 1.43 23.92 -9.68
N GLY A 357 2.07 25.03 -9.34
CA GLY A 357 2.07 25.75 -8.09
C GLY A 357 0.74 26.31 -7.58
#